data_78b0c4fccc1810b454ca931db85ae11c
#
_entry.id   78b0c4fccc1810b454ca931db85ae11c
#
_cell.length_a   1.000
_cell.length_b   1.000
_cell.length_c   1.000
_cell.angle_alpha   90.00
_cell.angle_beta   90.00
_cell.angle_gamma   90.00
#
_symmetry.space_group_name_H-M   'P 1'
#
loop_
_entity.id
_entity.type
_entity.pdbx_description
1 polymer ?
#
loop_
_entity_poly.entity_id
_entity_poly.type
_entity_poly.pdbx_seq_one_letter_code
_entity_poly.pdbx_strand_id
1 'polypeptide(L)'
;MNFNLVEMYNGLLRFNKHILNELAEGLKHLPNLDGVSKGDSLIINEQGNPAWGSAAFIPTFENAAYGIEWTKDDNDIIRIGNAKFHRELPIQNRLKGCVYNEKKISYFLNPTGWAKPLENGFVPPLDGSDGDVGVRVPEFYMCVKDTGTKYQLWISDFNIDGTFTRVYPFIISHTKTMTRTREDGKEEVFSACIKHDDTRYLGGNKSSSVVATKLQGRPRTGISYDKANEFCANRGDWITMIDYLEYCALQALCYIEYANFDNQAALNTNLTSDGFKQGGLGAGVTNLNWERWTAFNGNNPIVQTYWTAEHNIGNGSTNGDHYELGNYNTDGSNLNTYPAVYRGILNFFGDIWTFIRDVAIINRNTNYNLSLIHISEPTRPY
;
A
#
# COMPACT_ATOMS: atom_id res chain seq x y z
N MET A 1 -2.20 -16.66 -26.74
CA MET A 1 -0.98 -16.76 -27.58
C MET A 1 0.16 -17.11 -26.66
N ASN A 2 0.66 -18.34 -26.78
CA ASN A 2 1.87 -18.73 -26.04
C ASN A 2 3.07 -18.12 -26.75
N PHE A 3 3.61 -17.04 -26.23
CA PHE A 3 4.90 -16.53 -26.68
C PHE A 3 5.99 -17.49 -26.20
N ASN A 4 6.63 -18.14 -27.15
CA ASN A 4 7.74 -19.02 -26.88
C ASN A 4 8.96 -18.15 -26.50
N LEU A 5 9.45 -18.30 -25.27
CA LEU A 5 10.63 -17.60 -24.74
C LEU A 5 11.85 -17.71 -25.68
N VAL A 6 11.97 -18.83 -26.44
CA VAL A 6 13.01 -19.03 -27.44
C VAL A 6 12.84 -18.10 -28.64
N GLU A 7 11.60 -17.82 -29.07
CA GLU A 7 11.34 -16.88 -30.16
C GLU A 7 11.60 -15.43 -29.76
N MET A 8 11.27 -15.09 -28.50
CA MET A 8 11.57 -13.77 -27.94
C MET A 8 13.09 -13.57 -27.79
N TYR A 9 13.81 -14.58 -27.31
CA TYR A 9 15.28 -14.55 -27.22
C TYR A 9 15.94 -14.45 -28.60
N ASN A 10 15.47 -15.20 -29.57
CA ASN A 10 15.94 -15.14 -30.96
C ASN A 10 15.56 -13.80 -31.64
N GLY A 11 14.41 -13.23 -31.29
CA GLY A 11 14.00 -11.89 -31.72
C GLY A 11 14.93 -10.81 -31.17
N LEU A 12 15.27 -10.90 -29.89
CA LEU A 12 16.23 -10.00 -29.23
C LEU A 12 17.64 -10.11 -29.81
N LEU A 13 18.08 -11.34 -30.11
CA LEU A 13 19.36 -11.56 -30.78
C LEU A 13 19.41 -11.02 -32.21
N ARG A 14 18.31 -11.12 -32.97
CA ARG A 14 18.22 -10.53 -34.31
C ARG A 14 18.18 -9.03 -34.25
N PHE A 15 17.45 -8.44 -33.30
CA PHE A 15 17.40 -7.01 -33.05
C PHE A 15 18.76 -6.46 -32.65
N ASN A 16 19.43 -7.13 -31.71
CA ASN A 16 20.79 -6.75 -31.31
C ASN A 16 21.79 -6.88 -32.47
N LYS A 17 21.67 -7.93 -33.31
CA LYS A 17 22.53 -8.10 -34.48
C LYS A 17 22.25 -7.06 -35.57
N HIS A 18 20.98 -6.65 -35.74
CA HIS A 18 20.60 -5.56 -36.65
C HIS A 18 21.15 -4.22 -36.14
N ILE A 19 20.96 -3.91 -34.85
CA ILE A 19 21.54 -2.71 -34.23
C ILE A 19 23.05 -2.72 -34.32
N LEU A 20 23.71 -3.85 -34.07
CA LEU A 20 25.17 -3.98 -34.18
C LEU A 20 25.65 -3.79 -35.62
N ASN A 21 24.90 -4.24 -36.63
CA ASN A 21 25.22 -4.01 -38.03
C ASN A 21 24.98 -2.57 -38.48
N GLU A 22 23.88 -1.95 -38.05
CA GLU A 22 23.60 -0.55 -38.27
C GLU A 22 24.59 0.36 -37.52
N LEU A 23 24.94 -0.01 -36.29
CA LEU A 23 26.00 0.61 -35.52
C LEU A 23 27.38 0.42 -36.19
N ALA A 24 27.67 -0.71 -36.80
CA ALA A 24 28.94 -0.96 -37.50
C ALA A 24 29.09 -0.09 -38.76
N GLU A 25 27.99 0.25 -39.43
CA GLU A 25 28.02 1.23 -40.55
C GLU A 25 28.02 2.68 -40.03
N GLY A 26 27.35 2.94 -38.87
CA GLY A 26 27.34 4.23 -38.17
C GLY A 26 28.56 4.49 -37.29
N LEU A 27 29.38 3.48 -37.01
CA LEU A 27 30.56 3.49 -36.10
C LEU A 27 31.70 4.42 -36.56
N LYS A 28 31.61 4.98 -37.77
CA LYS A 28 32.55 6.03 -38.24
C LYS A 28 32.43 7.33 -37.42
N HIS A 29 31.43 7.42 -36.55
CA HIS A 29 31.15 8.60 -35.70
C HIS A 29 31.13 8.28 -34.20
N LEU A 30 31.53 7.09 -33.75
CA LEU A 30 31.64 6.81 -32.32
C LEU A 30 32.90 7.45 -31.74
N PRO A 31 32.80 7.87 -30.45
CA PRO A 31 34.00 8.37 -29.74
C PRO A 31 35.08 7.31 -29.72
N ASN A 32 36.32 7.79 -29.77
CA ASN A 32 37.52 6.97 -29.75
C ASN A 32 37.46 5.89 -28.68
N LEU A 33 37.81 4.67 -29.03
CA LEU A 33 37.85 3.51 -28.14
C LEU A 33 39.05 3.55 -27.16
N ASP A 34 39.86 4.61 -27.21
CA ASP A 34 40.99 4.75 -26.27
C ASP A 34 40.45 4.96 -24.85
N GLY A 35 40.73 4.00 -23.98
CA GLY A 35 40.28 4.04 -22.59
C GLY A 35 39.05 3.20 -22.25
N VAL A 36 38.47 2.48 -23.22
CA VAL A 36 37.35 1.54 -22.95
C VAL A 36 37.89 0.29 -22.27
N SER A 37 37.32 0.00 -21.09
CA SER A 37 37.66 -1.19 -20.32
C SER A 37 36.75 -2.38 -20.66
N LYS A 38 37.26 -3.61 -20.45
CA LYS A 38 36.45 -4.81 -20.61
C LYS A 38 35.25 -4.78 -19.65
N GLY A 39 34.04 -4.70 -20.20
CA GLY A 39 32.82 -4.58 -19.41
C GLY A 39 32.10 -3.24 -19.57
N ASP A 40 32.71 -2.26 -20.25
CA ASP A 40 32.03 -1.02 -20.57
C ASP A 40 30.94 -1.25 -21.64
N SER A 41 29.84 -0.57 -21.48
CA SER A 41 28.69 -0.58 -22.39
C SER A 41 28.51 0.78 -23.05
N LEU A 42 27.96 0.80 -24.24
CA LEU A 42 27.56 2.03 -24.88
C LEU A 42 26.31 2.57 -24.14
N ILE A 43 26.45 3.73 -23.55
CA ILE A 43 25.36 4.43 -22.82
C ILE A 43 25.05 5.76 -23.48
N ILE A 44 23.89 6.30 -23.19
CA ILE A 44 23.57 7.70 -23.48
C ILE A 44 23.88 8.50 -22.21
N ASN A 45 24.81 9.45 -22.31
CA ASN A 45 25.20 10.30 -21.18
C ASN A 45 24.11 11.35 -20.87
N GLU A 46 24.30 12.11 -19.80
CA GLU A 46 23.35 13.14 -19.36
C GLU A 46 23.11 14.24 -20.41
N GLN A 47 24.01 14.41 -21.36
CA GLN A 47 23.88 15.35 -22.47
C GLN A 47 23.19 14.75 -23.71
N GLY A 48 22.74 13.48 -23.63
CA GLY A 48 22.08 12.80 -24.72
C GLY A 48 23.01 12.23 -25.81
N ASN A 49 24.34 12.21 -25.58
CA ASN A 49 25.33 11.68 -26.52
C ASN A 49 25.72 10.23 -26.18
N PRO A 50 26.03 9.40 -27.19
CA PRO A 50 26.62 8.10 -26.97
C PRO A 50 27.98 8.23 -26.26
N ALA A 51 28.18 7.46 -25.21
CA ALA A 51 29.44 7.40 -24.48
C ALA A 51 29.70 5.98 -23.97
N TRP A 52 30.97 5.63 -23.79
CA TRP A 52 31.31 4.40 -23.11
C TRP A 52 31.29 4.62 -21.59
N GLY A 53 30.64 3.71 -20.87
CA GLY A 53 30.53 3.78 -19.42
C GLY A 53 30.57 2.41 -18.77
N SER A 54 30.72 2.38 -17.46
CA SER A 54 30.72 1.15 -16.69
C SER A 54 29.48 0.30 -16.99
N ALA A 55 29.64 -1.03 -16.92
CA ALA A 55 28.65 -2.03 -17.28
C ALA A 55 27.22 -1.63 -16.89
N ALA A 56 26.27 -1.97 -17.75
CA ALA A 56 24.84 -1.80 -17.45
C ALA A 56 24.55 -2.33 -16.03
N PHE A 57 23.82 -1.53 -15.25
CA PHE A 57 23.41 -1.92 -13.91
C PHE A 57 22.65 -3.26 -13.99
N ILE A 58 23.25 -4.29 -13.43
CA ILE A 58 22.61 -5.60 -13.30
C ILE A 58 22.04 -5.69 -11.89
N PRO A 59 20.71 -5.71 -11.73
CA PRO A 59 20.11 -5.81 -10.42
C PRO A 59 20.38 -7.18 -9.80
N THR A 60 20.87 -7.17 -8.56
CA THR A 60 21.06 -8.37 -7.72
C THR A 60 20.35 -8.18 -6.39
N PHE A 61 20.28 -9.25 -5.60
CA PHE A 61 19.71 -9.15 -4.23
C PHE A 61 20.49 -8.19 -3.34
N GLU A 62 21.80 -8.05 -3.52
CA GLU A 62 22.66 -7.20 -2.71
C GLU A 62 22.59 -5.72 -3.11
N ASN A 63 22.42 -5.42 -4.39
CA ASN A 63 22.49 -4.04 -4.89
C ASN A 63 21.12 -3.40 -5.19
N ALA A 64 20.08 -4.20 -5.42
CA ALA A 64 18.79 -3.73 -5.91
C ALA A 64 17.59 -4.21 -5.07
N ALA A 65 17.79 -5.07 -4.07
CA ALA A 65 16.72 -5.55 -3.20
C ALA A 65 17.05 -5.36 -1.72
N TYR A 66 16.01 -5.32 -0.92
CA TYR A 66 16.08 -5.36 0.54
C TYR A 66 14.89 -6.12 1.10
N GLY A 67 15.07 -6.70 2.27
CA GLY A 67 14.07 -7.60 2.80
C GLY A 67 14.36 -8.04 4.23
N ILE A 68 13.63 -9.04 4.65
CA ILE A 68 13.78 -9.68 5.96
C ILE A 68 13.91 -11.19 5.80
N GLU A 69 14.61 -11.80 6.73
CA GLU A 69 14.76 -13.25 6.87
C GLU A 69 14.40 -13.66 8.28
N TRP A 70 13.76 -14.81 8.44
CA TRP A 70 13.46 -15.42 9.73
C TRP A 70 13.52 -16.94 9.65
N THR A 71 13.80 -17.60 10.78
CA THR A 71 13.77 -19.07 10.88
C THR A 71 12.32 -19.56 10.99
N LYS A 72 12.05 -20.77 10.50
CA LYS A 72 10.69 -21.36 10.55
C LYS A 72 10.17 -21.59 11.97
N ASP A 73 11.07 -21.82 12.90
CA ASP A 73 10.76 -22.19 14.28
C ASP A 73 10.91 -21.02 15.27
N ASP A 74 11.42 -19.88 14.80
CA ASP A 74 11.70 -18.70 15.61
C ASP A 74 11.27 -17.44 14.86
N ASN A 75 10.78 -16.45 15.59
CA ASN A 75 10.38 -15.15 15.05
C ASN A 75 11.52 -14.12 15.04
N ASP A 76 12.76 -14.56 15.24
CA ASP A 76 13.93 -13.70 15.11
C ASP A 76 14.08 -13.23 13.66
N ILE A 77 13.76 -11.96 13.45
CA ILE A 77 13.78 -11.33 12.14
C ILE A 77 15.07 -10.57 11.98
N ILE A 78 15.79 -10.83 10.91
CA ILE A 78 16.96 -10.06 10.50
C ILE A 78 16.70 -9.33 9.17
N ARG A 79 17.30 -8.18 9.00
CA ARG A 79 17.30 -7.46 7.72
C ARG A 79 18.35 -8.06 6.79
N ILE A 80 17.98 -8.21 5.51
CA ILE A 80 18.86 -8.77 4.47
C ILE A 80 18.85 -7.85 3.24
N GLY A 81 19.87 -8.00 2.39
CA GLY A 81 20.04 -7.21 1.17
C GLY A 81 20.66 -5.84 1.40
N ASN A 82 20.25 -4.86 0.64
CA ASN A 82 20.88 -3.55 0.62
C ASN A 82 20.59 -2.73 1.90
N ALA A 83 21.61 -2.59 2.76
CA ALA A 83 21.49 -1.84 4.02
C ALA A 83 21.16 -0.35 3.83
N LYS A 84 21.58 0.26 2.72
CA LYS A 84 21.19 1.65 2.38
C LYS A 84 19.68 1.75 2.15
N PHE A 85 19.08 0.77 1.46
CA PHE A 85 17.64 0.76 1.21
C PHE A 85 16.81 0.56 2.48
N HIS A 86 17.32 -0.16 3.47
CA HIS A 86 16.66 -0.24 4.77
C HIS A 86 16.64 1.10 5.53
N ARG A 87 17.61 1.98 5.29
CA ARG A 87 17.61 3.36 5.85
C ARG A 87 16.76 4.32 5.04
N GLU A 88 16.88 4.26 3.72
CA GLU A 88 16.23 5.20 2.81
C GLU A 88 14.80 4.81 2.42
N LEU A 89 14.43 3.53 2.53
CA LEU A 89 13.11 2.99 2.23
C LEU A 89 12.56 3.46 0.86
N PRO A 90 13.28 3.24 -0.25
CA PRO A 90 12.98 3.88 -1.53
C PRO A 90 11.60 3.53 -2.08
N ILE A 91 11.08 2.34 -1.82
CA ILE A 91 9.75 1.94 -2.24
C ILE A 91 8.68 2.55 -1.32
N GLN A 92 8.84 2.42 0.00
CA GLN A 92 7.89 2.95 0.98
C GLN A 92 7.78 4.48 0.90
N ASN A 93 8.86 5.21 0.64
CA ASN A 93 8.85 6.66 0.52
C ASN A 93 8.14 7.19 -0.74
N ARG A 94 7.76 6.30 -1.66
CA ARG A 94 6.94 6.63 -2.84
C ARG A 94 5.43 6.46 -2.60
N LEU A 95 5.00 6.01 -1.41
CA LEU A 95 3.59 6.04 -1.03
C LEU A 95 3.15 7.50 -0.89
N LYS A 96 2.10 7.89 -1.61
CA LYS A 96 1.64 9.28 -1.69
C LYS A 96 0.14 9.40 -1.48
N GLY A 97 -0.27 10.31 -0.60
CA GLY A 97 -1.66 10.71 -0.50
C GLY A 97 -2.15 11.35 -1.79
N CYS A 98 -3.35 11.03 -2.20
CA CYS A 98 -3.95 11.56 -3.41
C CYS A 98 -5.48 11.72 -3.26
N VAL A 99 -6.04 12.60 -4.06
CA VAL A 99 -7.47 12.64 -4.36
C VAL A 99 -7.69 11.96 -5.69
N TYR A 100 -8.66 11.07 -5.75
CA TYR A 100 -8.95 10.27 -6.94
C TYR A 100 -10.46 10.15 -7.17
N ASN A 101 -10.82 9.85 -8.38
CA ASN A 101 -12.17 9.47 -8.75
C ASN A 101 -12.14 8.08 -9.41
N GLU A 102 -13.30 7.59 -9.81
CA GLU A 102 -13.44 6.26 -10.43
C GLU A 102 -12.55 5.98 -11.65
N LYS A 103 -11.90 6.99 -12.23
CA LYS A 103 -11.12 6.87 -13.48
C LYS A 103 -9.64 7.22 -13.33
N LYS A 104 -9.29 8.14 -12.45
CA LYS A 104 -7.92 8.67 -12.34
C LYS A 104 -7.64 9.35 -11.01
N ILE A 105 -6.35 9.54 -10.73
CA ILE A 105 -5.88 10.48 -9.72
C ILE A 105 -6.14 11.90 -10.23
N SER A 106 -6.85 12.69 -9.44
CA SER A 106 -7.10 14.10 -9.73
C SER A 106 -5.85 14.93 -9.42
N TYR A 107 -5.26 14.73 -8.22
CA TYR A 107 -4.02 15.35 -7.79
C TYR A 107 -3.42 14.62 -6.59
N PHE A 108 -2.13 14.85 -6.35
CA PHE A 108 -1.44 14.41 -5.14
C PHE A 108 -1.56 15.46 -4.04
N LEU A 109 -1.64 14.99 -2.80
CA LEU A 109 -1.75 15.82 -1.61
C LEU A 109 -0.38 16.33 -1.17
N ASN A 110 -0.37 17.38 -0.35
CA ASN A 110 0.86 17.94 0.21
C ASN A 110 1.57 16.87 1.07
N PRO A 111 2.83 16.54 0.78
CA PRO A 111 3.52 15.45 1.47
C PRO A 111 3.73 15.67 2.97
N THR A 112 3.76 16.93 3.43
CA THR A 112 3.99 17.26 4.85
C THR A 112 2.71 17.44 5.65
N GLY A 113 1.56 17.28 5.01
CA GLY A 113 0.24 17.39 5.64
C GLY A 113 -0.84 17.56 4.59
N TRP A 114 -1.74 16.60 4.49
CA TRP A 114 -2.71 16.54 3.38
C TRP A 114 -3.72 17.70 3.38
N ALA A 115 -3.99 18.28 4.53
CA ALA A 115 -4.83 19.47 4.66
C ALA A 115 -4.09 20.79 4.37
N LYS A 116 -2.78 20.76 4.09
CA LYS A 116 -1.99 21.95 3.76
C LYS A 116 -2.16 22.32 2.28
N PRO A 117 -1.93 23.60 1.95
CA PRO A 117 -1.94 24.05 0.57
C PRO A 117 -0.95 23.27 -0.30
N LEU A 118 -1.35 23.02 -1.56
CA LEU A 118 -0.46 22.55 -2.60
C LEU A 118 0.46 23.70 -3.06
N GLU A 119 1.43 23.39 -3.93
CA GLU A 119 2.40 24.37 -4.46
C GLU A 119 1.72 25.56 -5.17
N ASN A 120 0.56 25.33 -5.78
CA ASN A 120 -0.25 26.38 -6.44
C ASN A 120 -1.16 27.17 -5.46
N GLY A 121 -1.07 26.92 -4.14
CA GLY A 121 -1.89 27.57 -3.12
C GLY A 121 -3.28 26.94 -2.91
N PHE A 122 -3.68 25.94 -3.69
CA PHE A 122 -4.95 25.26 -3.52
C PHE A 122 -4.94 24.42 -2.23
N VAL A 123 -5.97 24.58 -1.40
CA VAL A 123 -6.19 23.78 -0.19
C VAL A 123 -7.18 22.66 -0.49
N PRO A 124 -6.74 21.40 -0.46
CA PRO A 124 -7.64 20.27 -0.70
C PRO A 124 -8.76 20.22 0.35
N PRO A 125 -10.03 20.08 -0.06
CA PRO A 125 -11.14 20.03 0.90
C PRO A 125 -11.18 18.74 1.72
N LEU A 126 -10.62 17.65 1.22
CA LEU A 126 -10.59 16.30 1.80
C LEU A 126 -11.96 15.72 2.18
N ASP A 127 -13.05 16.46 2.02
CA ASP A 127 -14.42 16.11 2.41
C ASP A 127 -15.16 15.32 1.31
N GLY A 128 -14.47 14.96 0.24
CA GLY A 128 -15.02 14.23 -0.87
C GLY A 128 -15.69 15.06 -1.96
N SER A 129 -15.68 16.39 -1.85
CA SER A 129 -16.21 17.28 -2.91
C SER A 129 -15.40 17.16 -4.20
N ASP A 130 -14.09 16.92 -4.11
CA ASP A 130 -13.18 16.76 -5.25
C ASP A 130 -12.95 15.30 -5.66
N GLY A 131 -13.38 14.35 -4.84
CA GLY A 131 -13.18 12.92 -5.04
C GLY A 131 -12.86 12.16 -3.76
N ASP A 132 -12.52 10.90 -3.91
CA ASP A 132 -12.10 10.05 -2.82
C ASP A 132 -10.66 10.36 -2.40
N VAL A 133 -10.36 10.21 -1.12
CA VAL A 133 -9.01 10.37 -0.57
C VAL A 133 -8.37 8.98 -0.36
N GLY A 134 -7.15 8.81 -0.82
CA GLY A 134 -6.44 7.55 -0.71
C GLY A 134 -4.92 7.70 -0.70
N VAL A 135 -4.25 6.57 -0.62
CA VAL A 135 -2.80 6.45 -0.73
C VAL A 135 -2.46 5.66 -1.99
N ARG A 136 -1.72 6.26 -2.89
CA ARG A 136 -1.18 5.56 -4.05
C ARG A 136 0.06 4.77 -3.63
N VAL A 137 -0.02 3.46 -3.80
CA VAL A 137 1.10 2.54 -3.67
C VAL A 137 1.83 2.46 -5.01
N PRO A 138 3.16 2.60 -5.06
CA PRO A 138 3.92 2.54 -6.31
C PRO A 138 3.98 1.11 -6.84
N GLU A 139 4.38 0.99 -8.11
CA GLU A 139 4.83 -0.29 -8.64
C GLU A 139 6.11 -0.73 -7.95
N PHE A 140 6.21 -2.02 -7.65
CA PHE A 140 7.42 -2.68 -7.20
C PHE A 140 7.31 -4.20 -7.41
N TYR A 141 8.35 -4.91 -7.07
CA TYR A 141 8.40 -6.36 -7.14
C TYR A 141 8.62 -6.96 -5.76
N MET A 142 7.96 -8.07 -5.45
CA MET A 142 8.13 -8.79 -4.18
C MET A 142 8.39 -10.28 -4.43
N CYS A 143 9.15 -10.90 -3.53
CA CYS A 143 9.47 -12.31 -3.59
C CYS A 143 9.50 -12.92 -2.20
N VAL A 144 8.93 -14.11 -2.05
CA VAL A 144 9.07 -14.94 -0.85
C VAL A 144 9.90 -16.17 -1.25
N LYS A 145 10.99 -16.41 -0.51
CA LYS A 145 11.84 -17.59 -0.73
C LYS A 145 11.79 -18.51 0.50
N ASP A 146 11.62 -19.79 0.25
CA ASP A 146 11.85 -20.85 1.22
C ASP A 146 13.24 -21.45 0.97
N THR A 147 14.14 -21.28 1.95
CA THR A 147 15.51 -21.78 1.87
C THR A 147 15.69 -23.12 2.60
N GLY A 148 14.58 -23.79 2.97
CA GLY A 148 14.57 -25.04 3.74
C GLY A 148 14.42 -24.80 5.23
N THR A 149 15.31 -24.07 5.88
CA THR A 149 15.26 -23.73 7.31
C THR A 149 14.72 -22.34 7.60
N LYS A 150 14.73 -21.45 6.61
CA LYS A 150 14.34 -20.05 6.75
C LYS A 150 13.40 -19.64 5.64
N TYR A 151 12.65 -18.58 5.95
CA TYR A 151 11.91 -17.81 4.94
C TYR A 151 12.57 -16.44 4.73
N GLN A 152 12.49 -15.94 3.52
CA GLN A 152 12.95 -14.60 3.15
C GLN A 152 11.82 -13.87 2.42
N LEU A 153 11.58 -12.62 2.81
CA LEU A 153 10.66 -11.71 2.12
C LEU A 153 11.48 -10.55 1.56
N TRP A 154 11.41 -10.35 0.25
CA TRP A 154 12.19 -9.37 -0.50
C TRP A 154 11.30 -8.41 -1.24
N ILE A 155 11.76 -7.16 -1.37
CA ILE A 155 11.17 -6.16 -2.28
C ILE A 155 12.28 -5.50 -3.12
N SER A 156 11.91 -5.08 -4.33
CA SER A 156 12.82 -4.47 -5.30
C SER A 156 12.04 -3.62 -6.31
N ASP A 157 12.71 -2.70 -6.97
CA ASP A 157 12.20 -2.02 -8.18
C ASP A 157 12.39 -2.88 -9.44
N PHE A 158 13.02 -4.04 -9.33
CA PHE A 158 13.37 -4.91 -10.44
C PHE A 158 12.89 -6.34 -10.22
N ASN A 159 12.51 -7.02 -11.30
CA ASN A 159 12.33 -8.47 -11.29
C ASN A 159 13.71 -9.14 -11.34
N ILE A 160 14.30 -9.38 -10.17
CA ILE A 160 15.60 -10.04 -10.05
C ILE A 160 15.43 -11.52 -10.30
N ASP A 161 16.29 -12.09 -11.16
CA ASP A 161 16.35 -13.52 -11.54
C ASP A 161 14.99 -14.14 -11.99
N GLY A 162 14.01 -13.33 -12.29
CA GLY A 162 12.69 -13.80 -12.75
C GLY A 162 11.79 -14.40 -11.65
N THR A 163 12.21 -14.34 -10.38
CA THR A 163 11.45 -14.95 -9.26
C THR A 163 10.51 -13.98 -8.55
N PHE A 164 10.63 -12.70 -8.81
CA PHE A 164 9.78 -11.67 -8.17
C PHE A 164 8.42 -11.56 -8.84
N THR A 165 7.38 -11.48 -8.04
CA THR A 165 6.02 -11.13 -8.47
C THR A 165 5.90 -9.61 -8.58
N ARG A 166 5.38 -9.13 -9.70
CA ARG A 166 5.10 -7.71 -9.90
C ARG A 166 3.87 -7.31 -9.11
N VAL A 167 4.02 -6.28 -8.30
CA VAL A 167 2.91 -5.56 -7.67
C VAL A 167 2.63 -4.33 -8.54
N TYR A 168 1.49 -4.33 -9.19
CA TYR A 168 1.08 -3.18 -9.99
C TYR A 168 0.73 -1.99 -9.08
N PRO A 169 0.87 -0.75 -9.55
CA PRO A 169 0.49 0.40 -8.76
C PRO A 169 -1.03 0.39 -8.49
N PHE A 170 -1.43 0.66 -7.26
CA PHE A 170 -2.83 0.73 -6.87
C PHE A 170 -3.09 1.89 -5.91
N ILE A 171 -4.35 2.19 -5.67
CA ILE A 171 -4.77 3.18 -4.68
C ILE A 171 -5.58 2.45 -3.62
N ILE A 172 -5.16 2.60 -2.37
CA ILE A 172 -5.96 2.17 -1.23
C ILE A 172 -6.62 3.38 -0.58
N SER A 173 -7.87 3.23 -0.14
CA SER A 173 -8.53 4.24 0.67
C SER A 173 -7.70 4.55 1.93
N HIS A 174 -7.58 5.82 2.30
CA HIS A 174 -6.79 6.24 3.46
C HIS A 174 -7.41 5.77 4.78
N THR A 175 -8.73 5.51 4.80
CA THR A 175 -9.44 4.90 5.94
C THR A 175 -10.24 3.69 5.48
N LYS A 176 -10.73 2.88 6.41
CA LYS A 176 -11.84 1.96 6.10
C LYS A 176 -13.01 2.77 5.53
N THR A 177 -13.64 2.27 4.46
CA THR A 177 -14.63 3.03 3.71
C THR A 177 -15.97 3.20 4.43
N MET A 178 -16.60 4.32 4.23
CA MET A 178 -18.01 4.55 4.54
C MET A 178 -18.88 4.35 3.29
N THR A 179 -20.19 4.53 3.42
CA THR A 179 -21.10 4.56 2.27
C THR A 179 -21.85 5.90 2.23
N ARG A 180 -22.20 6.31 1.02
CA ARG A 180 -23.17 7.39 0.80
C ARG A 180 -24.30 6.89 -0.08
N THR A 181 -25.47 7.53 0.04
CA THR A 181 -26.62 7.25 -0.83
C THR A 181 -26.55 8.17 -2.05
N ARG A 182 -26.61 7.60 -3.23
CA ARG A 182 -26.67 8.32 -4.50
C ARG A 182 -28.08 8.87 -4.73
N GLU A 183 -28.22 9.74 -5.74
CA GLU A 183 -29.53 10.29 -6.18
C GLU A 183 -30.52 9.20 -6.62
N ASP A 184 -30.02 8.10 -7.19
CA ASP A 184 -30.84 6.94 -7.60
C ASP A 184 -31.23 6.01 -6.42
N GLY A 185 -30.88 6.39 -5.19
CA GLY A 185 -31.19 5.65 -3.97
C GLY A 185 -30.25 4.48 -3.66
N LYS A 186 -29.27 4.20 -4.50
CA LYS A 186 -28.27 3.15 -4.25
C LYS A 186 -27.19 3.63 -3.29
N GLU A 187 -26.66 2.72 -2.49
CA GLU A 187 -25.49 2.98 -1.68
C GLU A 187 -24.21 2.67 -2.48
N GLU A 188 -23.20 3.53 -2.33
CA GLU A 188 -21.87 3.34 -2.89
C GLU A 188 -20.79 3.55 -1.82
N VAL A 189 -19.63 2.87 -1.96
CA VAL A 189 -18.46 3.12 -1.09
C VAL A 189 -17.91 4.51 -1.33
N PHE A 190 -17.33 5.07 -0.27
CA PHE A 190 -16.73 6.38 -0.32
C PHE A 190 -15.55 6.49 0.66
N SER A 191 -14.48 7.17 0.26
CA SER A 191 -13.29 7.40 1.07
C SER A 191 -12.97 8.88 1.14
N ALA A 192 -13.30 9.50 2.27
CA ALA A 192 -13.02 10.92 2.51
C ALA A 192 -12.98 11.22 4.02
N CYS A 193 -12.47 12.40 4.37
CA CYS A 193 -12.41 12.88 5.75
C CYS A 193 -13.74 13.54 6.12
N ILE A 194 -14.75 12.77 6.51
CA ILE A 194 -16.10 13.24 6.77
C ILE A 194 -16.36 13.37 8.26
N LYS A 195 -16.92 14.51 8.67
CA LYS A 195 -17.36 14.74 10.04
C LYS A 195 -18.53 13.84 10.41
N HIS A 196 -18.64 13.51 11.68
CA HIS A 196 -19.67 12.64 12.23
C HIS A 196 -21.09 13.23 12.16
N ASP A 197 -21.25 14.53 11.91
CA ASP A 197 -22.53 15.22 11.75
C ASP A 197 -22.98 15.36 10.29
N ASP A 198 -22.20 14.87 9.33
CA ASP A 198 -22.57 14.91 7.92
C ASP A 198 -23.55 13.79 7.56
N THR A 199 -24.81 14.18 7.34
CA THR A 199 -25.91 13.25 7.08
C THR A 199 -25.85 12.57 5.71
N ARG A 200 -25.00 13.02 4.82
CA ARG A 200 -24.82 12.43 3.48
C ARG A 200 -24.13 11.07 3.53
N TYR A 201 -23.36 10.80 4.57
CA TYR A 201 -22.51 9.62 4.68
C TYR A 201 -22.93 8.73 5.82
N LEU A 202 -23.18 7.49 5.51
CA LEU A 202 -23.63 6.47 6.43
C LEU A 202 -22.43 5.65 6.92
N GLY A 203 -22.38 5.40 8.21
CA GLY A 203 -21.37 4.57 8.84
C GLY A 203 -21.97 3.54 9.77
N GLY A 204 -21.10 2.73 10.36
CA GLY A 204 -21.46 1.73 11.34
C GLY A 204 -22.45 0.68 10.84
N ASN A 205 -23.08 0.02 11.81
CA ASN A 205 -24.12 -0.99 11.56
C ASN A 205 -25.52 -0.36 11.66
N LYS A 206 -26.23 -0.32 10.56
CA LYS A 206 -27.61 0.21 10.50
C LYS A 206 -28.61 -0.53 11.42
N SER A 207 -28.33 -1.78 11.75
CA SER A 207 -29.18 -2.60 12.64
C SER A 207 -28.93 -2.34 14.11
N SER A 208 -27.97 -1.49 14.45
CA SER A 208 -27.61 -1.23 15.83
C SER A 208 -28.56 -0.20 16.46
N SER A 209 -28.73 -0.29 17.77
CA SER A 209 -29.54 0.65 18.54
C SER A 209 -28.88 2.03 18.75
N VAL A 210 -27.63 2.22 18.27
CA VAL A 210 -26.96 3.52 18.32
C VAL A 210 -27.69 4.49 17.40
N VAL A 211 -27.88 5.69 17.90
CA VAL A 211 -28.44 6.79 17.12
C VAL A 211 -27.64 6.97 15.85
N ALA A 212 -28.29 6.90 14.71
CA ALA A 212 -27.65 6.97 13.37
C ALA A 212 -26.72 8.17 13.24
N THR A 213 -27.03 9.29 13.86
CA THR A 213 -26.21 10.50 13.88
C THR A 213 -24.80 10.32 14.50
N LYS A 214 -24.64 9.35 15.41
CA LYS A 214 -23.31 9.06 16.01
C LYS A 214 -22.43 8.19 15.11
N LEU A 215 -22.98 7.62 14.05
CA LEU A 215 -22.28 6.73 13.13
C LEU A 215 -21.91 7.38 11.80
N GLN A 216 -22.39 8.60 11.56
CA GLN A 216 -22.03 9.36 10.37
C GLN A 216 -20.53 9.67 10.36
N GLY A 217 -19.92 9.67 9.18
CA GLY A 217 -18.48 9.86 9.02
C GLY A 217 -17.62 8.72 9.57
N ARG A 218 -18.20 7.55 9.85
CA ARG A 218 -17.49 6.36 10.29
C ARG A 218 -17.52 5.26 9.22
N PRO A 219 -16.54 4.35 9.22
CA PRO A 219 -16.55 3.22 8.31
C PRO A 219 -17.85 2.40 8.39
N ARG A 220 -18.22 1.82 7.28
CA ARG A 220 -19.44 1.01 7.14
C ARG A 220 -19.20 -0.40 7.67
N THR A 221 -20.11 -0.89 8.52
CA THR A 221 -20.09 -2.24 9.10
C THR A 221 -21.47 -2.90 9.02
N GLY A 222 -21.56 -4.15 9.48
CA GLY A 222 -22.83 -4.89 9.48
C GLY A 222 -23.33 -5.20 8.07
N ILE A 223 -22.45 -5.48 7.14
CA ILE A 223 -22.72 -5.83 5.76
C ILE A 223 -22.08 -7.17 5.41
N SER A 224 -22.68 -7.87 4.43
CA SER A 224 -22.08 -9.06 3.85
C SER A 224 -21.00 -8.72 2.83
N TYR A 225 -20.20 -9.72 2.45
CA TYR A 225 -19.23 -9.63 1.36
C TYR A 225 -19.88 -9.17 0.04
N ASP A 226 -21.03 -9.80 -0.31
CA ASP A 226 -21.76 -9.46 -1.54
C ASP A 226 -22.23 -8.00 -1.54
N LYS A 227 -22.68 -7.51 -0.37
CA LYS A 227 -23.12 -6.12 -0.23
C LYS A 227 -21.95 -5.15 -0.35
N ALA A 228 -20.78 -5.49 0.22
CA ALA A 228 -19.55 -4.69 0.04
C ALA A 228 -19.16 -4.62 -1.45
N ASN A 229 -19.23 -5.74 -2.15
CA ASN A 229 -18.95 -5.80 -3.59
C ASN A 229 -19.95 -4.97 -4.42
N GLU A 230 -21.26 -5.05 -4.08
CA GLU A 230 -22.30 -4.22 -4.70
C GLU A 230 -22.00 -2.71 -4.52
N PHE A 231 -21.62 -2.31 -3.32
CA PHE A 231 -21.29 -0.90 -3.05
C PHE A 231 -20.06 -0.41 -3.81
N CYS A 232 -19.06 -1.27 -3.99
CA CYS A 232 -17.93 -0.98 -4.86
C CYS A 232 -18.37 -0.80 -6.31
N ALA A 233 -19.16 -1.75 -6.84
CA ALA A 233 -19.67 -1.71 -8.21
C ALA A 233 -20.57 -0.48 -8.47
N ASN A 234 -21.39 -0.09 -7.48
CA ASN A 234 -22.20 1.12 -7.59
C ASN A 234 -21.34 2.39 -7.68
N ARG A 235 -20.12 2.39 -7.12
CA ARG A 235 -19.19 3.52 -7.18
C ARG A 235 -18.52 3.64 -8.54
N GLY A 236 -18.23 2.53 -9.20
CA GLY A 236 -17.64 2.49 -10.53
C GLY A 236 -16.85 1.22 -10.80
N ASP A 237 -16.63 0.89 -12.05
CA ASP A 237 -15.97 -0.35 -12.50
C ASP A 237 -14.54 -0.53 -11.98
N TRP A 238 -13.88 0.58 -11.61
CA TRP A 238 -12.51 0.60 -11.11
C TRP A 238 -12.40 0.53 -9.59
N ILE A 239 -13.51 0.63 -8.90
CA ILE A 239 -13.57 0.61 -7.44
C ILE A 239 -13.88 -0.81 -7.00
N THR A 240 -12.96 -1.41 -6.28
CA THR A 240 -13.07 -2.79 -5.80
C THR A 240 -12.64 -2.88 -4.34
N MET A 241 -13.01 -3.96 -3.68
CA MET A 241 -12.34 -4.34 -2.43
C MET A 241 -10.86 -4.63 -2.73
N ILE A 242 -9.99 -4.44 -1.74
CA ILE A 242 -8.58 -4.80 -1.84
C ILE A 242 -8.42 -6.28 -2.20
N ASP A 243 -7.52 -6.60 -3.12
CA ASP A 243 -7.22 -7.99 -3.43
C ASP A 243 -6.13 -8.58 -2.51
N TYR A 244 -5.92 -9.88 -2.62
CA TYR A 244 -4.99 -10.58 -1.74
C TYR A 244 -3.54 -10.15 -1.98
N LEU A 245 -3.14 -9.93 -3.23
CA LEU A 245 -1.78 -9.48 -3.56
C LEU A 245 -1.52 -8.06 -3.05
N GLU A 246 -2.46 -7.16 -3.24
CA GLU A 246 -2.39 -5.77 -2.73
C GLU A 246 -2.28 -5.75 -1.20
N TYR A 247 -3.07 -6.60 -0.52
CA TYR A 247 -3.01 -6.72 0.93
C TYR A 247 -1.67 -7.28 1.41
N CYS A 248 -1.18 -8.37 0.80
CA CYS A 248 0.14 -8.92 1.08
C CYS A 248 1.27 -7.92 0.80
N ALA A 249 1.14 -7.13 -0.26
CA ALA A 249 2.11 -6.10 -0.61
C ALA A 249 2.23 -5.02 0.50
N LEU A 250 1.10 -4.54 1.03
CA LEU A 250 1.11 -3.60 2.15
C LEU A 250 1.73 -4.20 3.41
N GLN A 251 1.42 -5.46 3.72
CA GLN A 251 2.05 -6.16 4.85
C GLN A 251 3.56 -6.31 4.63
N ALA A 252 3.99 -6.69 3.43
CA ALA A 252 5.40 -6.83 3.09
C ALA A 252 6.16 -5.51 3.29
N LEU A 253 5.61 -4.39 2.81
CA LEU A 253 6.19 -3.07 3.01
C LEU A 253 6.35 -2.74 4.50
N CYS A 254 5.32 -3.00 5.31
CA CYS A 254 5.33 -2.75 6.75
C CYS A 254 6.35 -3.64 7.48
N TYR A 255 6.32 -4.96 7.24
CA TYR A 255 7.23 -5.91 7.89
C TYR A 255 8.69 -5.65 7.58
N ILE A 256 9.01 -5.29 6.33
CA ILE A 256 10.39 -4.96 5.94
C ILE A 256 10.84 -3.63 6.54
N GLU A 257 9.97 -2.64 6.61
CA GLU A 257 10.27 -1.33 7.19
C GLU A 257 10.67 -1.43 8.66
N TYR A 258 9.91 -2.20 9.45
CA TYR A 258 10.12 -2.33 10.88
C TYR A 258 10.97 -3.56 11.27
N ALA A 259 11.13 -4.53 10.40
CA ALA A 259 11.66 -5.87 10.68
C ALA A 259 10.93 -6.52 11.86
N ASN A 260 9.61 -6.47 11.82
CA ASN A 260 8.75 -6.96 12.89
C ASN A 260 7.42 -7.45 12.32
N PHE A 261 6.96 -8.63 12.73
CA PHE A 261 5.63 -9.15 12.38
C PHE A 261 4.55 -8.65 13.33
N ASP A 262 4.92 -8.23 14.53
CA ASP A 262 3.97 -7.65 15.48
C ASP A 262 3.72 -6.18 15.17
N ASN A 263 2.73 -5.92 14.34
CA ASN A 263 2.29 -4.55 14.01
C ASN A 263 1.80 -3.80 15.25
N GLN A 264 1.39 -4.50 16.30
CA GLN A 264 0.89 -3.92 17.57
C GLN A 264 2.00 -3.65 18.57
N ALA A 265 3.24 -4.05 18.29
CA ALA A 265 4.38 -3.71 19.13
C ALA A 265 4.43 -2.20 19.38
N ALA A 266 4.92 -1.82 20.54
CA ALA A 266 5.02 -0.41 20.94
C ALA A 266 5.75 0.40 19.87
N LEU A 267 5.21 1.57 19.54
CA LEU A 267 5.87 2.51 18.64
C LEU A 267 7.23 2.91 19.23
N ASN A 268 8.24 2.87 18.40
CA ASN A 268 9.56 3.39 18.73
C ASN A 268 10.02 4.40 17.68
N THR A 269 10.08 5.67 18.04
CA THR A 269 10.52 6.75 17.16
C THR A 269 12.05 6.81 17.00
N ASN A 270 12.80 6.13 17.88
CA ASN A 270 14.26 6.05 17.75
C ASN A 270 14.63 5.04 16.66
N LEU A 271 15.68 5.35 15.93
CA LEU A 271 16.28 4.41 15.00
C LEU A 271 17.21 3.44 15.76
N THR A 272 17.47 2.28 15.17
CA THR A 272 18.54 1.39 15.65
C THR A 272 19.91 2.07 15.48
N SER A 273 20.97 1.48 16.06
CA SER A 273 22.36 1.95 15.86
C SER A 273 22.77 2.02 14.38
N ASP A 274 22.19 1.16 13.56
CA ASP A 274 22.43 1.11 12.10
C ASP A 274 21.55 2.09 11.29
N GLY A 275 20.69 2.85 11.97
CA GLY A 275 19.80 3.84 11.35
C GLY A 275 18.52 3.25 10.78
N PHE A 276 18.06 2.08 11.25
CA PHE A 276 16.82 1.43 10.80
C PHE A 276 15.65 1.73 11.73
N LYS A 277 14.44 1.74 11.18
CA LYS A 277 13.21 1.79 11.97
C LYS A 277 13.04 0.53 12.81
N GLN A 278 12.37 0.65 13.92
CA GLN A 278 12.12 -0.43 14.88
C GLN A 278 10.78 -0.23 15.59
N GLY A 279 10.33 -1.27 16.33
CA GLY A 279 9.04 -1.26 17.02
C GLY A 279 7.92 -1.73 16.09
N GLY A 280 6.76 -1.15 16.24
CA GLY A 280 5.56 -1.43 15.46
C GLY A 280 4.70 -0.18 15.29
N LEU A 281 3.42 -0.37 14.99
CA LEU A 281 2.45 0.71 14.80
C LEU A 281 1.68 1.04 16.09
N GLY A 282 2.04 0.43 17.23
CA GLY A 282 1.31 0.56 18.48
C GLY A 282 0.01 -0.26 18.49
N ALA A 283 -0.63 -0.39 19.65
CA ALA A 283 -1.79 -1.26 19.81
C ALA A 283 -3.04 -0.80 19.04
N GLY A 284 -3.09 0.45 18.59
CA GLY A 284 -4.24 0.98 17.88
C GLY A 284 -5.53 0.84 18.69
N VAL A 285 -6.65 0.72 17.99
CA VAL A 285 -7.98 0.55 18.64
C VAL A 285 -8.16 -0.84 19.26
N THR A 286 -7.29 -1.79 18.98
CA THR A 286 -7.32 -3.14 19.58
C THR A 286 -6.96 -3.13 21.07
N ASN A 287 -6.39 -2.03 21.56
CA ASN A 287 -6.10 -1.85 23.00
C ASN A 287 -7.35 -1.60 23.85
N LEU A 288 -8.50 -1.42 23.22
CA LEU A 288 -9.76 -1.40 23.95
C LEU A 288 -10.10 -2.77 24.50
N ASN A 289 -10.51 -2.81 25.76
CA ASN A 289 -11.11 -4.02 26.25
C ASN A 289 -12.44 -4.26 25.50
N TRP A 290 -12.75 -5.54 25.27
CA TRP A 290 -13.91 -5.96 24.52
C TRP A 290 -15.24 -5.43 25.09
N GLU A 291 -15.34 -5.29 26.40
CA GLU A 291 -16.52 -4.77 27.07
C GLU A 291 -16.82 -3.32 26.69
N ARG A 292 -15.80 -2.48 26.60
CA ARG A 292 -15.96 -1.09 26.18
C ARG A 292 -16.35 -0.96 24.71
N TRP A 293 -15.78 -1.79 23.85
CA TRP A 293 -16.19 -1.83 22.45
C TRP A 293 -17.63 -2.33 22.30
N THR A 294 -18.02 -3.34 23.08
CA THR A 294 -19.41 -3.85 23.12
C THR A 294 -20.37 -2.78 23.66
N ALA A 295 -19.96 -2.02 24.67
CA ALA A 295 -20.73 -0.90 25.23
C ALA A 295 -20.83 0.27 24.23
N PHE A 296 -19.83 0.49 23.38
CA PHE A 296 -19.93 1.41 22.24
C PHE A 296 -20.88 0.88 21.16
N ASN A 297 -21.44 -0.28 21.40
CA ASN A 297 -22.53 -0.81 20.62
C ASN A 297 -22.21 -1.72 19.47
N GLY A 298 -22.08 -2.94 19.80
CA GLY A 298 -22.20 -3.99 18.82
C GLY A 298 -21.13 -3.90 17.73
N ASN A 299 -19.87 -3.59 18.13
CA ASN A 299 -18.72 -3.60 17.24
C ASN A 299 -18.77 -2.55 16.12
N ASN A 300 -19.34 -1.39 16.39
CA ASN A 300 -19.27 -0.27 15.45
C ASN A 300 -17.85 0.32 15.39
N PRO A 301 -17.45 0.90 14.26
CA PRO A 301 -16.15 1.56 14.12
C PRO A 301 -15.99 2.67 15.14
N ILE A 302 -14.84 2.75 15.77
CA ILE A 302 -14.55 3.75 16.81
C ILE A 302 -13.94 4.98 16.17
N VAL A 303 -13.03 4.80 15.20
CA VAL A 303 -12.33 5.89 14.53
C VAL A 303 -13.19 6.45 13.41
N GLN A 304 -13.45 7.74 13.45
CA GLN A 304 -14.12 8.45 12.36
C GLN A 304 -13.11 8.83 11.27
N THR A 305 -13.57 8.95 10.05
CA THR A 305 -12.72 9.28 8.90
C THR A 305 -12.16 10.70 8.96
N TYR A 306 -12.82 11.62 9.65
CA TYR A 306 -12.40 13.01 9.83
C TYR A 306 -11.11 13.16 10.65
N TRP A 307 -10.74 12.15 11.42
CA TRP A 307 -9.53 12.14 12.22
C TRP A 307 -8.27 12.54 11.42
N THR A 308 -8.17 12.07 10.20
CA THR A 308 -7.02 12.36 9.29
C THR A 308 -6.88 13.88 9.02
N ALA A 309 -7.98 14.57 8.79
CA ALA A 309 -7.97 16.03 8.53
C ALA A 309 -7.60 16.82 9.78
N GLU A 310 -8.09 16.42 10.96
CA GLU A 310 -7.80 17.09 12.23
C GLU A 310 -6.33 16.95 12.63
N HIS A 311 -5.69 15.82 12.31
CA HIS A 311 -4.34 15.48 12.76
C HIS A 311 -3.26 15.68 11.69
N ASN A 312 -3.61 16.33 10.57
CA ASN A 312 -2.68 16.74 9.52
C ASN A 312 -1.78 15.61 9.03
N ILE A 313 -2.37 14.44 8.77
CA ILE A 313 -1.64 13.29 8.22
C ILE A 313 -1.02 13.66 6.89
N GLY A 314 0.23 13.24 6.68
CA GLY A 314 1.00 13.44 5.46
C GLY A 314 1.55 12.13 4.90
N ASN A 315 2.32 12.23 3.82
CA ASN A 315 3.01 11.08 3.25
C ASN A 315 4.01 10.52 4.26
N GLY A 316 4.04 9.20 4.43
CA GLY A 316 4.94 8.56 5.37
C GLY A 316 4.58 8.73 6.84
N SER A 317 3.48 9.43 7.17
CA SER A 317 2.98 9.50 8.54
C SER A 317 2.66 8.10 9.04
N THR A 318 3.29 7.75 10.13
CA THR A 318 3.04 6.56 10.93
C THR A 318 2.81 7.02 12.35
N ASN A 319 2.46 6.14 13.23
CA ASN A 319 1.96 6.43 14.58
C ASN A 319 2.79 7.37 15.49
N GLY A 320 3.72 8.15 14.94
CA GLY A 320 4.46 9.14 15.71
C GLY A 320 3.60 10.23 16.34
N ASP A 321 2.45 10.50 15.73
CA ASP A 321 1.50 11.51 16.19
C ASP A 321 0.30 10.83 16.84
N HIS A 322 0.50 10.32 18.05
CA HIS A 322 -0.59 9.74 18.84
C HIS A 322 -1.50 10.83 19.36
N TYR A 323 -2.77 10.71 19.02
CA TYR A 323 -3.81 11.58 19.54
C TYR A 323 -4.87 10.75 20.25
N GLU A 324 -5.32 11.22 21.39
CA GLU A 324 -6.43 10.61 22.08
C GLU A 324 -7.70 10.78 21.24
N LEU A 325 -8.37 9.69 20.97
CA LEU A 325 -9.72 9.72 20.44
C LEU A 325 -10.64 10.19 21.56
N GLY A 326 -10.93 11.48 21.59
CA GLY A 326 -11.81 12.05 22.59
C GLY A 326 -13.21 11.46 22.55
N ASN A 327 -13.90 11.45 23.70
CA ASN A 327 -15.32 11.20 23.97
C ASN A 327 -16.14 10.42 22.94
N TYR A 328 -15.92 9.13 22.82
CA TYR A 328 -16.73 8.27 21.93
C TYR A 328 -17.59 7.26 22.69
N ASN A 329 -17.55 7.25 24.01
CA ASN A 329 -18.43 6.42 24.80
C ASN A 329 -19.83 7.01 24.89
N THR A 330 -20.83 6.15 24.92
CA THR A 330 -22.22 6.52 25.19
C THR A 330 -22.39 7.14 26.60
N ASP A 331 -21.46 6.88 27.51
CA ASP A 331 -21.42 7.37 28.89
C ASP A 331 -20.56 8.65 29.05
N GLY A 332 -19.97 9.15 27.95
CA GLY A 332 -19.13 10.37 27.97
C GLY A 332 -17.70 10.13 28.45
N SER A 333 -17.27 8.90 28.74
CA SER A 333 -15.90 8.62 29.12
C SER A 333 -14.95 8.62 27.92
N ASN A 334 -13.72 9.09 28.11
CA ASN A 334 -12.70 9.10 27.07
C ASN A 334 -12.19 7.67 26.77
N LEU A 335 -12.18 7.32 25.50
CA LEU A 335 -11.46 6.16 25.01
C LEU A 335 -10.06 6.61 24.60
N ASN A 336 -9.07 6.31 25.44
CA ASN A 336 -7.67 6.51 25.11
C ASN A 336 -7.23 5.43 24.13
N THR A 337 -7.57 5.58 22.86
CA THR A 337 -7.13 4.68 21.79
C THR A 337 -6.54 5.49 20.67
N TYR A 338 -5.59 4.90 20.03
CA TYR A 338 -4.87 5.51 18.91
C TYR A 338 -5.18 4.71 17.65
N PRO A 339 -5.50 5.35 16.52
CA PRO A 339 -5.58 4.62 15.27
C PRO A 339 -4.20 4.09 14.90
N ALA A 340 -4.15 2.88 14.34
CA ALA A 340 -2.93 2.37 13.72
C ALA A 340 -2.75 3.06 12.36
N VAL A 341 -1.67 3.80 12.20
CA VAL A 341 -1.38 4.52 10.95
C VAL A 341 -0.12 3.96 10.32
N TYR A 342 -0.22 3.55 9.06
CA TYR A 342 0.91 3.15 8.25
C TYR A 342 0.99 4.03 7.01
N ARG A 343 1.95 4.94 6.97
CA ARG A 343 2.23 5.83 5.84
C ARG A 343 0.98 6.52 5.28
N GLY A 344 0.16 7.05 6.19
CA GLY A 344 -1.09 7.72 5.87
C GLY A 344 -2.29 6.78 5.70
N ILE A 345 -2.12 5.47 5.77
CA ILE A 345 -3.22 4.50 5.79
C ILE A 345 -3.69 4.35 7.23
N LEU A 346 -4.88 4.86 7.52
CA LEU A 346 -5.48 4.84 8.85
C LEU A 346 -6.10 3.47 9.13
N ASN A 347 -5.88 2.96 10.33
CA ASN A 347 -6.37 1.65 10.75
C ASN A 347 -5.91 0.52 9.83
N PHE A 348 -4.59 0.51 9.55
CA PHE A 348 -3.95 -0.56 8.79
C PHE A 348 -4.33 -1.94 9.35
N PHE A 349 -4.43 -2.07 10.67
CA PHE A 349 -5.03 -3.19 11.36
C PHE A 349 -5.98 -2.71 12.48
N GLY A 350 -6.87 -3.60 12.95
CA GLY A 350 -7.82 -3.29 14.02
C GLY A 350 -9.03 -2.46 13.57
N ASP A 351 -9.76 -1.90 14.52
CA ASP A 351 -11.04 -1.22 14.40
C ASP A 351 -12.15 -2.14 13.86
N ILE A 352 -12.12 -2.51 12.58
CA ILE A 352 -13.08 -3.44 11.96
C ILE A 352 -12.37 -4.39 10.99
N TRP A 353 -13.00 -5.52 10.71
CA TRP A 353 -12.52 -6.49 9.74
C TRP A 353 -12.54 -5.92 8.31
N THR A 354 -11.61 -6.36 7.50
CA THR A 354 -11.49 -6.00 6.09
C THR A 354 -11.86 -7.19 5.23
N PHE A 355 -12.79 -7.00 4.31
CA PHE A 355 -13.00 -7.97 3.23
C PHE A 355 -11.85 -7.90 2.23
N ILE A 356 -11.34 -9.06 1.86
CA ILE A 356 -10.32 -9.21 0.82
C ILE A 356 -10.99 -9.91 -0.36
N ARG A 357 -10.87 -9.32 -1.54
CA ARG A 357 -11.31 -9.92 -2.78
C ARG A 357 -10.40 -11.12 -3.12
N ASP A 358 -10.89 -12.07 -3.89
CA ASP A 358 -10.15 -13.22 -4.43
C ASP A 358 -9.72 -14.27 -3.39
N VAL A 359 -10.21 -14.19 -2.17
CA VAL A 359 -9.93 -15.17 -1.12
C VAL A 359 -11.21 -15.80 -0.62
N ALA A 360 -11.25 -17.14 -0.61
CA ALA A 360 -12.28 -17.90 0.10
C ALA A 360 -11.64 -18.85 1.11
N ILE A 361 -12.19 -18.87 2.30
CA ILE A 361 -11.83 -19.87 3.32
C ILE A 361 -12.85 -21.01 3.21
N ILE A 362 -12.38 -22.16 2.73
CA ILE A 362 -13.23 -23.35 2.59
C ILE A 362 -12.97 -24.25 3.79
N ASN A 363 -13.98 -24.40 4.65
CA ASN A 363 -13.95 -25.38 5.73
C ASN A 363 -14.34 -26.75 5.17
N ARG A 364 -13.39 -27.67 5.07
CA ARG A 364 -13.62 -29.09 4.75
C ARG A 364 -13.27 -29.93 5.96
N ASN A 365 -14.26 -30.23 6.80
CA ASN A 365 -14.17 -31.21 7.88
C ASN A 365 -12.87 -31.11 8.73
N THR A 366 -12.71 -30.03 9.48
CA THR A 366 -11.60 -29.73 10.40
C THR A 366 -10.32 -29.12 9.82
N ASN A 367 -10.14 -29.08 8.49
CA ASN A 367 -9.01 -28.37 7.89
C ASN A 367 -9.50 -27.12 7.16
N TYR A 368 -8.97 -25.97 7.55
CA TYR A 368 -9.20 -24.71 6.81
C TYR A 368 -8.22 -24.65 5.65
N ASN A 369 -8.75 -24.67 4.42
CA ASN A 369 -7.97 -24.45 3.22
C ASN A 369 -8.24 -23.03 2.70
N LEU A 370 -7.18 -22.25 2.56
CA LEU A 370 -7.24 -20.97 1.86
C LEU A 370 -7.30 -21.26 0.36
N SER A 371 -8.37 -20.84 -0.31
CA SER A 371 -8.48 -20.90 -1.76
C SER A 371 -8.40 -19.50 -2.34
N LEU A 372 -7.42 -19.27 -3.21
CA LEU A 372 -7.35 -18.07 -4.06
C LEU A 372 -8.28 -18.29 -5.26
N ILE A 373 -9.37 -17.55 -5.34
CA ILE A 373 -10.45 -17.82 -6.30
C ILE A 373 -10.12 -17.31 -7.69
N HIS A 374 -9.28 -16.30 -7.84
CA HIS A 374 -8.75 -15.83 -9.12
C HIS A 374 -7.45 -15.07 -8.91
N ILE A 375 -6.35 -15.60 -9.41
CA ILE A 375 -5.22 -14.78 -9.81
C ILE A 375 -5.46 -14.48 -11.30
N SER A 376 -6.40 -13.62 -11.60
CA SER A 376 -6.49 -13.04 -12.93
C SER A 376 -5.42 -11.97 -13.04
N GLU A 377 -4.61 -12.02 -14.09
CA GLU A 377 -3.79 -10.85 -14.43
C GLU A 377 -4.69 -9.62 -14.44
N PRO A 378 -4.31 -8.53 -13.76
CA PRO A 378 -5.14 -7.35 -13.75
C PRO A 378 -5.27 -6.82 -15.17
N THR A 379 -6.44 -6.97 -15.75
CA THR A 379 -6.84 -6.36 -17.03
C THR A 379 -7.12 -4.87 -16.86
N ARG A 380 -6.46 -4.20 -15.92
CA ARG A 380 -6.63 -2.76 -15.72
C ARG A 380 -5.81 -2.02 -16.78
N PRO A 381 -6.44 -1.31 -17.74
CA PRO A 381 -5.71 -0.35 -18.56
C PRO A 381 -5.19 0.78 -17.67
N TYR A 382 -3.96 1.13 -17.82
CA TYR A 382 -3.27 2.22 -17.13
C TYR A 382 -3.63 3.57 -17.74
#